data_c580a0738280b3e857ae2b1c7b6870ef
#
_entry.id   c580a0738280b3e857ae2b1c7b6870ef
#
_cell.length_a   1.000
_cell.length_b   1.000
_cell.length_c   1.000
_cell.angle_alpha   90.00
_cell.angle_beta   90.00
_cell.angle_gamma   90.00
#
_symmetry.space_group_name_H-M   'P 1'
#
loop_
_entity.id
_entity.type
_entity.pdbx_description
1 polymer ?
#
loop_
_entity_poly.entity_id
_entity_poly.type
_entity_poly.pdbx_seq_one_letter_code
_entity_poly.pdbx_strand_id
1 'polypeptide(L)'
;MLRHPRFAKVQASVTPDATAAATTTSGGSDLVSEARRYLGTNPTSRASLWCARFMNMVLEHTGHHGTGSDMANSFARYGQRVSGPQIGAIAVMGRRGGGHVGIITGIDAQGNPIMISGNNRNRVREAPISRGRIYAYVMPN
;
A
#
# COMPACT_ATOMS: atom_id res chain seq x y z
N MET A 1 12.61 -19.84 2.59
CA MET A 1 12.69 -19.49 1.76
C MET A 1 12.47 -19.07 1.16
N LEU A 2 12.42 -19.51 1.80
CA LEU A 2 12.40 -18.94 1.03
C LEU A 2 12.13 -18.56 0.48
N ARG A 3 12.14 -18.55 0.82
CA ARG A 3 12.09 -18.01 0.11
C ARG A 3 12.05 -17.25 -0.54
N HIS A 4 11.98 -17.12 0.07
CA HIS A 4 12.14 -16.41 -0.62
C HIS A 4 12.29 -15.72 -0.89
N PRO A 5 12.64 -16.05 -0.40
CA PRO A 5 13.06 -15.36 -0.77
C PRO A 5 12.95 -14.66 -0.94
N ARG A 6 13.06 -14.60 -0.52
CA ARG A 6 13.13 -13.91 -0.88
C ARG A 6 13.18 -13.20 -1.07
N PHE A 7 13.17 -13.11 -0.64
CA PHE A 7 13.38 -12.58 -0.84
C PHE A 7 13.50 -12.21 -0.85
N ALA A 8 13.99 -12.53 0.04
CA ALA A 8 14.23 -12.11 -0.14
C ALA A 8 14.36 -11.66 -0.07
N LYS A 9 14.41 -11.68 0.48
CA LYS A 9 14.58 -11.16 0.38
C LYS A 9 14.40 -10.68 0.54
N VAL A 10 14.45 -10.94 1.23
CA VAL A 10 14.34 -10.46 1.16
C VAL A 10 14.13 -10.19 1.50
N GLN A 11 14.01 -10.09 1.95
CA GLN A 11 13.85 -9.84 1.92
C GLN A 11 13.71 -9.65 2.07
N ALA A 12 13.88 -9.92 2.62
CA ALA A 12 13.82 -9.65 2.53
C ALA A 12 13.65 -9.52 2.81
N SER A 13 13.45 -9.69 3.37
CA SER A 13 13.28 -9.46 3.26
C SER A 13 13.05 -9.51 3.62
N VAL A 14 13.03 -9.70 4.16
CA VAL A 14 12.85 -9.73 4.21
C VAL A 14 12.72 -10.02 4.73
N THR A 15 12.72 -10.28 5.32
CA THR A 15 12.63 -10.53 5.51
C THR A 15 12.54 -10.75 6.16
N PRO A 16 12.65 -10.94 6.49
CA PRO A 16 12.59 -11.08 6.91
C PRO A 16 12.71 -11.33 7.50
N ASP A 17 12.72 -11.53 8.21
CA ASP A 17 12.94 -11.71 8.48
C ASP A 17 13.20 -11.61 9.14
N ALA A 18 13.05 -11.58 9.60
CA ALA A 18 13.31 -11.42 10.13
C ALA A 18 13.69 -10.88 10.73
N THR A 19 13.53 -10.45 11.25
CA THR A 19 13.70 -9.87 11.66
C THR A 19 13.48 -9.04 12.04
N ALA A 20 13.40 -8.63 12.36
CA ALA A 20 12.97 -7.86 12.78
C ALA A 20 12.18 -7.31 12.71
N ALA A 21 11.96 -6.95 12.73
CA ALA A 21 11.14 -6.43 12.60
C ALA A 21 10.23 -6.58 12.56
N ALA A 22 10.23 -7.01 12.89
CA ALA A 22 9.33 -7.23 12.76
C ALA A 22 8.47 -6.79 13.12
N THR A 23 8.67 -6.04 13.60
CA THR A 23 7.75 -5.53 13.99
C THR A 23 6.89 -5.06 13.20
N THR A 24 7.06 -5.18 12.28
CA THR A 24 6.06 -4.98 11.55
C THR A 24 4.95 -5.43 12.09
N THR A 25 4.08 -4.71 12.12
CA THR A 25 2.90 -5.12 12.62
C THR A 25 2.32 -6.11 11.69
N SER A 26 1.73 -7.10 12.22
CA SER A 26 1.05 -8.08 11.40
C SER A 26 -0.03 -7.39 10.58
N GLY A 27 -0.62 -6.30 11.07
CA GLY A 27 -1.62 -5.58 10.32
C GLY A 27 -1.11 -5.01 9.01
N GLY A 28 0.10 -4.44 9.02
CA GLY A 28 0.70 -3.92 7.81
C GLY A 28 1.03 -5.02 6.83
N SER A 29 1.56 -6.14 7.33
CA SER A 29 1.87 -7.29 6.51
C SER A 29 0.61 -7.90 5.89
N ASP A 30 -0.48 -7.96 6.65
CA ASP A 30 -1.75 -8.48 6.16
C ASP A 30 -2.32 -7.61 5.06
N LEU A 31 -2.20 -6.29 5.18
CA LEU A 31 -2.65 -5.36 4.14
C LEU A 31 -1.92 -5.62 2.83
N VAL A 32 -0.59 -5.76 2.90
CA VAL A 32 0.22 -6.01 1.71
C VAL A 32 -0.18 -7.34 1.07
N SER A 33 -0.29 -8.39 1.86
CA SER A 33 -0.65 -9.71 1.37
C SER A 33 -2.03 -9.70 0.70
N GLU A 34 -2.99 -9.04 1.33
CA GLU A 34 -4.35 -8.97 0.79
C GLU A 34 -4.35 -8.20 -0.54
N ALA A 35 -3.67 -7.06 -0.59
CA ALA A 35 -3.63 -6.27 -1.82
C ALA A 35 -2.99 -7.05 -2.97
N ARG A 36 -1.93 -7.81 -2.67
CA ARG A 36 -1.23 -8.58 -3.70
C ARG A 36 -2.06 -9.67 -4.33
N ARG A 37 -3.11 -10.13 -3.65
CA ARG A 37 -4.02 -11.13 -4.23
C ARG A 37 -4.70 -10.63 -5.50
N TYR A 38 -4.77 -9.34 -5.68
CA TYR A 38 -5.51 -8.74 -6.79
C TYR A 38 -4.61 -8.15 -7.88
N LEU A 39 -3.29 -8.38 -7.80
CA LEU A 39 -2.36 -7.85 -8.80
C LEU A 39 -2.81 -8.21 -10.21
N GLY A 40 -2.78 -7.23 -11.09
CA GLY A 40 -3.14 -7.40 -12.50
C GLY A 40 -4.63 -7.36 -12.76
N THR A 41 -5.48 -7.18 -11.75
CA THR A 41 -6.93 -7.20 -11.92
C THR A 41 -7.55 -5.89 -11.48
N ASN A 42 -8.85 -5.76 -11.73
CA ASN A 42 -9.68 -4.72 -11.15
C ASN A 42 -10.82 -5.40 -10.39
N PRO A 43 -10.69 -5.56 -9.08
CA PRO A 43 -11.72 -6.25 -8.29
C PRO A 43 -12.90 -5.37 -7.90
N THR A 44 -12.90 -4.08 -8.28
CA THR A 44 -13.86 -3.12 -7.75
C THR A 44 -15.11 -2.97 -8.60
N SER A 45 -15.12 -3.48 -9.80
CA SER A 45 -16.23 -3.32 -10.76
C SER A 45 -16.41 -1.88 -11.25
N ARG A 46 -15.46 -1.00 -10.96
CA ARG A 46 -15.52 0.39 -11.40
C ARG A 46 -14.60 0.58 -12.60
N ALA A 47 -15.03 1.42 -13.53
CA ALA A 47 -14.25 1.69 -14.74
C ALA A 47 -13.18 2.76 -14.51
N SER A 48 -13.34 3.61 -13.50
CA SER A 48 -12.42 4.73 -13.27
C SER A 48 -12.45 5.16 -11.82
N LEU A 49 -11.39 5.87 -11.40
CA LEU A 49 -11.30 6.50 -10.09
C LEU A 49 -11.56 5.51 -8.94
N TRP A 50 -10.90 4.35 -9.01
CA TRP A 50 -11.17 3.30 -8.02
C TRP A 50 -10.01 2.98 -7.08
N CYS A 51 -8.98 3.84 -7.02
CA CYS A 51 -7.87 3.56 -6.12
C CYS A 51 -8.30 3.58 -4.64
N ALA A 52 -9.15 4.52 -4.24
CA ALA A 52 -9.64 4.58 -2.86
C ALA A 52 -10.64 3.46 -2.58
N ARG A 53 -11.46 3.10 -3.55
CA ARG A 53 -12.38 1.97 -3.37
C ARG A 53 -11.61 0.67 -3.13
N PHE A 54 -10.53 0.46 -3.90
CA PHE A 54 -9.68 -0.71 -3.70
C PHE A 54 -9.05 -0.69 -2.31
N MET A 55 -8.55 0.48 -1.89
CA MET A 55 -7.94 0.63 -0.59
C MET A 55 -8.93 0.26 0.53
N ASN A 56 -10.15 0.78 0.44
CA ASN A 56 -11.18 0.48 1.43
C ASN A 56 -11.54 -1.01 1.44
N MET A 57 -11.57 -1.64 0.27
CA MET A 57 -11.84 -3.07 0.18
C MET A 57 -10.74 -3.88 0.91
N VAL A 58 -9.47 -3.54 0.68
CA VAL A 58 -8.36 -4.25 1.32
C VAL A 58 -8.40 -4.05 2.84
N LEU A 59 -8.69 -2.84 3.28
CA LEU A 59 -8.81 -2.55 4.72
C LEU A 59 -9.91 -3.40 5.36
N GLU A 60 -11.07 -3.44 4.73
CA GLU A 60 -12.19 -4.21 5.28
C GLU A 60 -11.89 -5.70 5.32
N HIS A 61 -11.24 -6.22 4.28
CA HIS A 61 -10.86 -7.63 4.23
C HIS A 61 -9.85 -8.02 5.31
N THR A 62 -9.13 -7.05 5.85
CA THR A 62 -8.10 -7.31 6.86
C THR A 62 -8.53 -6.85 8.26
N GLY A 63 -9.82 -6.58 8.44
CA GLY A 63 -10.37 -6.29 9.76
C GLY A 63 -10.32 -4.83 10.18
N HIS A 64 -10.04 -3.94 9.25
CA HIS A 64 -10.03 -2.50 9.51
C HIS A 64 -11.30 -1.85 8.96
N HIS A 65 -11.65 -0.71 9.53
CA HIS A 65 -12.69 0.12 8.92
C HIS A 65 -12.04 0.96 7.83
N GLY A 66 -12.70 1.11 6.71
CA GLY A 66 -12.26 2.04 5.67
C GLY A 66 -12.66 3.47 5.98
N THR A 67 -12.38 4.37 5.04
CA THR A 67 -12.72 5.79 5.23
C THR A 67 -14.19 6.09 4.93
N GLY A 68 -14.87 5.16 4.26
CA GLY A 68 -16.24 5.41 3.82
C GLY A 68 -16.33 6.32 2.61
N SER A 69 -15.22 6.67 2.00
CA SER A 69 -15.18 7.59 0.86
C SER A 69 -14.39 6.99 -0.29
N ASP A 70 -14.82 7.29 -1.52
CA ASP A 70 -14.07 6.90 -2.72
C ASP A 70 -13.01 7.94 -3.12
N MET A 71 -12.80 8.95 -2.29
CA MET A 71 -11.79 9.98 -2.55
C MET A 71 -10.46 9.57 -1.94
N ALA A 72 -9.40 9.61 -2.72
CA ALA A 72 -8.06 9.24 -2.23
C ALA A 72 -7.63 10.11 -1.06
N ASN A 73 -7.95 11.41 -1.08
CA ASN A 73 -7.54 12.31 -0.01
C ASN A 73 -8.23 12.02 1.32
N SER A 74 -9.28 11.20 1.32
CA SER A 74 -9.90 10.81 2.59
C SER A 74 -8.92 10.06 3.48
N PHE A 75 -7.89 9.46 2.91
CA PHE A 75 -6.90 8.72 3.67
C PHE A 75 -5.86 9.61 4.34
N ALA A 76 -5.75 10.87 3.98
CA ALA A 76 -4.78 11.76 4.60
C ALA A 76 -5.06 11.98 6.10
N ARG A 77 -6.31 11.80 6.52
CA ARG A 77 -6.72 11.94 7.92
C ARG A 77 -7.14 10.62 8.55
N TYR A 78 -6.90 9.54 7.86
CA TYR A 78 -7.28 8.21 8.32
C TYR A 78 -6.12 7.66 9.15
N GLY A 79 -6.43 7.07 10.28
CA GLY A 79 -5.41 6.41 11.07
C GLY A 79 -4.36 7.36 11.66
N GLN A 80 -3.18 6.83 11.88
CA GLN A 80 -2.09 7.56 12.51
C GLN A 80 -1.08 8.04 11.48
N ARG A 81 -0.84 9.36 11.44
CA ARG A 81 0.15 9.93 10.53
C ARG A 81 1.55 9.47 10.93
N VAL A 82 2.35 9.06 9.95
CA VAL A 82 3.76 8.74 10.17
C VAL A 82 4.63 9.57 9.24
N SER A 83 5.93 9.66 9.55
CA SER A 83 6.80 10.62 8.89
C SER A 83 7.36 10.15 7.57
N GLY A 84 7.29 8.87 7.26
CA GLY A 84 7.89 8.37 6.03
C GLY A 84 7.38 7.00 5.67
N PRO A 85 7.90 6.42 4.59
CA PRO A 85 7.43 5.13 4.12
C PRO A 85 7.82 4.02 5.10
N GLN A 86 6.82 3.24 5.45
CA GLN A 86 6.96 2.02 6.23
C GLN A 86 6.12 0.96 5.53
N ILE A 87 6.53 -0.30 5.60
CA ILE A 87 5.74 -1.37 5.01
C ILE A 87 4.38 -1.40 5.69
N GLY A 88 3.33 -1.39 4.90
CA GLY A 88 1.96 -1.36 5.38
C GLY A 88 1.39 0.04 5.57
N ALA A 89 2.21 1.08 5.43
CA ALA A 89 1.68 2.45 5.48
C ALA A 89 0.88 2.75 4.22
N ILE A 90 -0.18 3.51 4.40
CA ILE A 90 -0.99 4.01 3.29
C ILE A 90 -0.38 5.32 2.84
N ALA A 91 -0.05 5.43 1.57
CA ALA A 91 0.56 6.64 1.01
C ALA A 91 -0.46 7.37 0.15
N VAL A 92 -0.58 8.67 0.35
CA VAL A 92 -1.55 9.53 -0.34
C VAL A 92 -0.80 10.54 -1.17
N MET A 93 -1.20 10.71 -2.43
CA MET A 93 -0.55 11.66 -3.31
C MET A 93 -1.56 12.37 -4.18
N GLY A 94 -1.18 13.53 -4.71
CA GLY A 94 -1.96 14.23 -5.70
C GLY A 94 -1.80 13.55 -7.06
N ARG A 95 -2.82 13.66 -7.88
CA ARG A 95 -2.80 13.17 -9.25
C ARG A 95 -3.74 14.05 -10.06
N ARG A 96 -3.38 14.26 -11.31
CA ARG A 96 -4.24 15.01 -12.21
C ARG A 96 -5.63 14.34 -12.21
N GLY A 97 -6.67 15.14 -12.03
CA GLY A 97 -8.04 14.63 -12.00
C GLY A 97 -8.47 14.06 -10.66
N GLY A 98 -7.68 14.26 -9.61
CA GLY A 98 -8.01 13.78 -8.26
C GLY A 98 -6.76 13.35 -7.55
N GLY A 99 -6.88 12.45 -6.59
CA GLY A 99 -5.75 11.94 -5.85
C GLY A 99 -5.46 10.50 -6.20
N HIS A 100 -4.40 9.96 -5.58
CA HIS A 100 -4.07 8.55 -5.69
C HIS A 100 -3.65 8.05 -4.32
N VAL A 101 -3.92 6.78 -4.04
CA VAL A 101 -3.61 6.19 -2.75
C VAL A 101 -3.20 4.73 -2.94
N GLY A 102 -2.23 4.29 -2.16
CA GLY A 102 -1.78 2.90 -2.19
C GLY A 102 -1.11 2.50 -0.90
N ILE A 103 -0.56 1.30 -0.87
CA ILE A 103 0.10 0.73 0.31
C ILE A 103 1.58 0.58 0.00
N ILE A 104 2.42 1.03 0.92
CA ILE A 104 3.87 0.87 0.79
C ILE A 104 4.23 -0.59 1.07
N THR A 105 4.94 -1.20 0.15
CA THR A 105 5.36 -2.61 0.26
C THR A 105 6.86 -2.77 0.46
N GLY A 106 7.64 -1.70 0.26
CA GLY A 106 9.08 -1.75 0.43
C GLY A 106 9.75 -0.48 -0.04
N ILE A 107 11.07 -0.50 -0.08
CA ILE A 107 11.90 0.61 -0.56
C ILE A 107 12.88 0.02 -1.59
N ASP A 108 13.02 0.65 -2.74
CA ASP A 108 13.93 0.14 -3.76
C ASP A 108 15.38 0.57 -3.49
N ALA A 109 16.30 0.16 -4.36
CA ALA A 109 17.72 0.44 -4.18
C ALA A 109 18.06 1.92 -4.25
N GLN A 110 17.23 2.72 -4.91
CA GLN A 110 17.42 4.18 -4.99
C GLN A 110 16.73 4.93 -3.86
N GLY A 111 16.10 4.21 -2.93
CA GLY A 111 15.42 4.84 -1.80
C GLY A 111 13.98 5.25 -2.11
N ASN A 112 13.45 4.86 -3.25
CA ASN A 112 12.06 5.18 -3.58
C ASN A 112 11.13 4.16 -2.97
N PRO A 113 9.98 4.60 -2.44
CA PRO A 113 9.00 3.65 -1.93
C PRO A 113 8.44 2.80 -3.07
N ILE A 114 8.20 1.53 -2.77
CA ILE A 114 7.45 0.66 -3.68
C ILE A 114 6.02 0.64 -3.17
N MET A 115 5.07 0.86 -4.06
CA MET A 115 3.68 1.00 -3.68
C MET A 115 2.80 0.08 -4.51
N ILE A 116 1.84 -0.58 -3.85
CA ILE A 116 0.79 -1.31 -4.54
C ILE A 116 -0.49 -0.48 -4.47
N SER A 117 -1.14 -0.31 -5.61
CA SER A 117 -2.33 0.54 -5.67
C SER A 117 -3.27 0.07 -6.76
N GLY A 118 -4.55 0.39 -6.59
CA GLY A 118 -5.56 0.15 -7.61
C GLY A 118 -5.64 1.30 -8.60
N ASN A 119 -6.32 1.06 -9.70
CA ASN A 119 -6.52 2.04 -10.77
C ASN A 119 -5.20 2.62 -11.29
N ASN A 120 -4.20 1.76 -11.38
CA ASN A 120 -2.92 2.11 -11.95
C ASN A 120 -2.88 1.41 -13.31
N ARG A 121 -3.14 2.16 -14.37
CA ARG A 121 -3.41 1.64 -15.73
C ARG A 121 -4.57 0.66 -15.69
N ASN A 122 -5.60 1.02 -14.93
CA ASN A 122 -6.86 0.28 -14.79
C ASN A 122 -6.68 -1.13 -14.22
N ARG A 123 -5.70 -1.31 -13.36
CA ARG A 123 -5.47 -2.58 -12.66
C ARG A 123 -4.73 -2.33 -11.36
N VAL A 124 -4.65 -3.32 -10.52
CA VAL A 124 -3.80 -3.28 -9.33
C VAL A 124 -2.37 -3.51 -9.77
N ARG A 125 -1.46 -2.62 -9.40
CA ARG A 125 -0.04 -2.71 -9.75
C ARG A 125 0.83 -2.39 -8.56
N GLU A 126 2.03 -2.95 -8.56
CA GLU A 126 3.03 -2.71 -7.53
C GLU A 126 4.29 -2.21 -8.22
N ALA A 127 4.75 -1.01 -7.89
CA ALA A 127 5.88 -0.39 -8.58
C ALA A 127 6.48 0.72 -7.71
N PRO A 128 7.76 1.06 -7.95
CA PRO A 128 8.36 2.21 -7.27
C PRO A 128 7.65 3.51 -7.63
N ILE A 129 7.62 4.44 -6.69
CA ILE A 129 7.03 5.74 -6.91
C ILE A 129 7.95 6.80 -6.31
N SER A 130 8.01 7.97 -6.93
CA SER A 130 8.84 9.05 -6.43
C SER A 130 8.36 9.53 -5.06
N ARG A 131 9.27 9.62 -4.09
CA ARG A 131 8.94 10.12 -2.76
C ARG A 131 8.28 11.49 -2.80
N GLY A 132 8.74 12.35 -3.68
CA GLY A 132 8.24 13.71 -3.75
C GLY A 132 6.79 13.84 -4.13
N ARG A 133 6.19 12.77 -4.63
CA ARG A 133 4.78 12.79 -5.01
C ARG A 133 3.86 12.51 -3.84
N ILE A 134 4.38 11.95 -2.74
CA ILE A 134 3.57 11.51 -1.60
C ILE A 134 3.53 12.63 -0.57
N TYR A 135 2.35 13.06 -0.18
CA TYR A 135 2.23 14.13 0.82
C TYR A 135 1.78 13.65 2.19
N ALA A 136 1.37 12.40 2.31
CA ALA A 136 0.97 11.85 3.60
C ALA A 136 1.21 10.34 3.63
N TYR A 137 1.71 9.87 4.77
CA TYR A 137 1.77 8.44 5.09
C TYR A 137 0.95 8.24 6.35
N VAL A 138 0.06 7.24 6.36
CA VAL A 138 -0.74 6.93 7.55
C VAL A 138 -0.73 5.43 7.78
N MET A 139 -0.73 5.04 9.04
CA MET A 139 -0.91 3.64 9.41
C MET A 139 -2.38 3.43 9.72
N PRO A 140 -2.96 2.29 9.33
CA PRO A 140 -4.37 2.03 9.63
C PRO A 140 -4.61 1.92 11.13
N ASN A 141 -5.80 2.28 11.52
CA ASN A 141 -6.24 2.12 12.90
C ASN A 141 -6.36 0.66 13.31
#